data_060c5f96555eb1fcf01ff63f64e19e29
#
_entry.id   060c5f96555eb1fcf01ff63f64e19e29
#
_cell.length_a   1.000
_cell.length_b   1.000
_cell.length_c   1.000
_cell.angle_alpha   90.00
_cell.angle_beta   90.00
_cell.angle_gamma   90.00
#
_symmetry.space_group_name_H-M   'P 1'
#
loop_
_entity.id
_entity.type
_entity.pdbx_description
1 polymer ?
#
loop_
_entity_poly.entity_id
_entity_poly.type
_entity_poly.pdbx_seq_one_letter_code
_entity_poly.pdbx_strand_id
1 'polypeptide(L)'
;MKRAWTLAAVAVAVALTTAVVFADQEQSSGVIFAHSRTVKYSPLVPGVSSAVVWGDTAQGPFGGFTKFRPGFDAGMHTHTADVLVVVLRGAYLYRDDAGAKRVGPGDFIRIPGGHKHWSGGDRKEGALFYQQTFGKFDLIPAK
;
A
#
# COMPACT_ATOMS: atom_id res chain seq x y z
N MET A 1 -74.53 31.51 -25.54
CA MET A 1 -73.42 30.66 -26.07
C MET A 1 -72.14 30.97 -25.20
N LYS A 2 -71.76 30.11 -24.25
CA LYS A 2 -70.55 30.26 -23.47
C LYS A 2 -69.58 29.20 -23.91
N ARG A 3 -68.45 29.61 -24.52
CA ARG A 3 -67.35 28.69 -24.91
C ARG A 3 -66.46 28.49 -23.69
N ALA A 4 -66.35 27.24 -23.20
CA ALA A 4 -65.39 26.83 -22.20
C ALA A 4 -64.04 26.54 -22.90
N TRP A 5 -62.99 27.17 -22.38
CA TRP A 5 -61.63 26.91 -22.79
C TRP A 5 -61.01 25.94 -21.79
N THR A 6 -60.75 24.74 -22.19
CA THR A 6 -59.99 23.76 -21.43
C THR A 6 -58.52 24.01 -21.64
N LEU A 7 -57.83 24.41 -20.56
CA LEU A 7 -56.36 24.50 -20.49
C LEU A 7 -55.81 23.08 -20.24
N ALA A 8 -55.14 22.54 -21.26
CA ALA A 8 -54.36 21.31 -21.08
C ALA A 8 -53.01 21.67 -20.48
N ALA A 9 -52.78 21.21 -19.23
CA ALA A 9 -51.48 21.29 -18.58
C ALA A 9 -50.59 20.17 -19.10
N VAL A 10 -49.53 20.53 -19.81
CA VAL A 10 -48.47 19.59 -20.22
C VAL A 10 -47.46 19.51 -19.08
N ALA A 11 -47.46 18.39 -18.38
CA ALA A 11 -46.42 18.08 -17.40
C ALA A 11 -45.19 17.51 -18.11
N VAL A 12 -44.14 18.33 -18.19
CA VAL A 12 -42.83 17.87 -18.67
C VAL A 12 -42.12 17.17 -17.52
N ALA A 13 -42.07 15.85 -17.54
CA ALA A 13 -41.27 15.06 -16.63
C ALA A 13 -39.81 15.10 -17.07
N VAL A 14 -38.97 15.87 -16.37
CA VAL A 14 -37.51 15.84 -16.55
C VAL A 14 -36.98 14.62 -15.80
N ALA A 15 -36.68 13.55 -16.50
CA ALA A 15 -35.96 12.41 -15.97
C ALA A 15 -34.47 12.78 -15.82
N LEU A 16 -34.04 13.07 -14.58
CA LEU A 16 -32.62 13.16 -14.27
C LEU A 16 -32.01 11.75 -14.27
N THR A 17 -31.43 11.36 -15.38
CA THR A 17 -30.54 10.18 -15.42
C THR A 17 -29.22 10.56 -14.81
N THR A 18 -29.00 10.22 -13.55
CA THR A 18 -27.66 10.25 -12.95
C THR A 18 -26.83 9.14 -13.60
N ALA A 19 -26.01 9.51 -14.57
CA ALA A 19 -24.97 8.63 -15.07
C ALA A 19 -23.97 8.39 -13.94
N VAL A 20 -24.01 7.20 -13.32
CA VAL A 20 -22.95 6.72 -12.46
C VAL A 20 -21.77 6.43 -13.36
N VAL A 21 -20.83 7.36 -13.43
CA VAL A 21 -19.53 7.13 -14.07
C VAL A 21 -18.79 6.18 -13.15
N PHE A 22 -18.85 4.88 -13.45
CA PHE A 22 -17.85 3.95 -12.94
C PHE A 22 -16.54 4.41 -13.58
N ALA A 23 -15.66 5.01 -12.77
CA ALA A 23 -14.27 5.16 -13.15
C ALA A 23 -13.74 3.73 -13.28
N ASP A 24 -13.67 3.23 -14.50
CA ASP A 24 -12.91 2.04 -14.85
C ASP A 24 -11.48 2.35 -14.40
N GLN A 25 -11.09 1.74 -13.29
CA GLN A 25 -9.68 1.62 -12.92
C GLN A 25 -9.10 0.76 -14.04
N GLU A 26 -8.58 1.39 -15.08
CA GLU A 26 -7.73 0.73 -16.05
C GLU A 26 -6.59 0.09 -15.25
N GLN A 27 -6.77 -1.17 -14.91
CA GLN A 27 -5.69 -2.03 -14.50
C GLN A 27 -4.76 -2.06 -15.72
N SER A 28 -3.70 -1.25 -15.66
CA SER A 28 -2.67 -1.23 -16.67
C SER A 28 -2.21 -2.68 -16.88
N SER A 29 -2.70 -3.31 -17.95
CA SER A 29 -2.29 -4.65 -18.37
C SER A 29 -0.88 -4.66 -18.97
N GLY A 30 -0.15 -3.56 -18.82
CA GLY A 30 1.19 -3.37 -19.35
C GLY A 30 2.28 -3.97 -18.46
N VAL A 31 3.41 -4.30 -19.07
CA VAL A 31 4.63 -4.69 -18.36
C VAL A 31 5.12 -3.51 -17.52
N ILE A 32 5.33 -3.73 -16.22
CA ILE A 32 5.93 -2.75 -15.31
C ILE A 32 7.41 -3.08 -15.14
N PHE A 33 8.29 -2.14 -15.46
CA PHE A 33 9.71 -2.22 -15.16
C PHE A 33 10.08 -1.08 -14.22
N ALA A 34 10.64 -1.42 -13.04
CA ALA A 34 11.08 -0.46 -12.05
C ALA A 34 12.47 -0.83 -11.53
N HIS A 35 13.36 0.15 -11.50
CA HIS A 35 14.72 -0.06 -11.00
C HIS A 35 14.85 0.59 -9.62
N SER A 36 15.11 -0.23 -8.59
CA SER A 36 15.11 0.18 -7.18
C SER A 36 16.04 1.37 -6.83
N ARG A 37 17.07 1.63 -7.67
CA ARG A 37 17.99 2.76 -7.46
C ARG A 37 17.55 4.07 -8.10
N THR A 38 16.65 4.00 -9.09
CA THR A 38 16.25 5.18 -9.90
C THR A 38 14.80 5.58 -9.73
N VAL A 39 13.94 4.74 -9.15
CA VAL A 39 12.57 5.11 -8.82
C VAL A 39 12.54 6.28 -7.83
N LYS A 40 11.50 7.11 -7.93
CA LYS A 40 11.30 8.22 -7.01
C LYS A 40 10.72 7.71 -5.68
N TYR A 41 11.49 7.86 -4.61
CA TYR A 41 11.03 7.56 -3.25
C TYR A 41 10.34 8.76 -2.63
N SER A 42 9.24 8.51 -1.93
CA SER A 42 8.54 9.49 -1.09
C SER A 42 8.74 9.16 0.39
N PRO A 43 9.01 10.14 1.25
CA PRO A 43 9.11 9.89 2.69
C PRO A 43 7.74 9.47 3.25
N LEU A 44 7.73 8.45 4.12
CA LEU A 44 6.54 8.01 4.84
C LEU A 44 6.54 8.49 6.29
N VAL A 45 7.64 8.20 6.99
CA VAL A 45 7.91 8.64 8.37
C VAL A 45 9.41 8.91 8.49
N PRO A 46 9.89 9.58 9.53
CA PRO A 46 11.33 9.80 9.73
C PRO A 46 12.12 8.49 9.68
N GLY A 47 12.99 8.38 8.68
CA GLY A 47 13.84 7.20 8.49
C GLY A 47 13.26 6.12 7.57
N VAL A 48 12.06 6.31 7.02
CA VAL A 48 11.45 5.41 6.03
C VAL A 48 11.03 6.19 4.80
N SER A 49 11.38 5.68 3.63
CA SER A 49 10.85 6.13 2.35
C SER A 49 10.43 4.97 1.47
N SER A 50 9.43 5.18 0.63
CA SER A 50 8.85 4.14 -0.21
C SER A 50 8.59 4.63 -1.63
N ALA A 51 8.63 3.68 -2.57
CA ALA A 51 8.25 3.86 -3.96
C ALA A 51 7.28 2.73 -4.34
N VAL A 52 5.99 3.03 -4.41
CA VAL A 52 4.99 2.07 -4.89
C VAL A 52 5.22 1.84 -6.38
N VAL A 53 5.31 0.59 -6.79
CA VAL A 53 5.53 0.15 -8.18
C VAL A 53 4.22 -0.26 -8.81
N TRP A 54 3.35 -0.89 -8.07
CA TRP A 54 2.00 -1.27 -8.48
C TRP A 54 1.05 -1.32 -7.29
N GLY A 55 -0.25 -1.21 -7.56
CA GLY A 55 -1.29 -1.24 -6.53
C GLY A 55 -1.39 0.05 -5.72
N ASP A 56 -2.09 -0.02 -4.60
CA ASP A 56 -2.36 1.11 -3.71
C ASP A 56 -2.32 0.66 -2.25
N THR A 57 -1.38 1.21 -1.49
CA THR A 57 -1.16 0.87 -0.07
C THR A 57 -2.37 1.15 0.82
N ALA A 58 -3.19 2.14 0.46
CA ALA A 58 -4.34 2.57 1.25
C ALA A 58 -5.62 1.76 0.94
N GLN A 59 -5.71 1.21 -0.27
CA GLN A 59 -6.95 0.58 -0.75
C GLN A 59 -6.88 -0.94 -0.82
N GLY A 60 -5.70 -1.51 -1.06
CA GLY A 60 -5.61 -2.95 -1.27
C GLY A 60 -4.20 -3.46 -1.49
N PRO A 61 -4.06 -4.53 -2.29
CA PRO A 61 -2.76 -5.09 -2.59
C PRO A 61 -1.82 -4.08 -3.25
N PHE A 62 -0.56 -4.17 -2.91
CA PHE A 62 0.49 -3.37 -3.54
C PHE A 62 1.83 -4.09 -3.54
N GLY A 63 2.74 -3.60 -4.36
CA GLY A 63 4.16 -3.94 -4.31
C GLY A 63 5.02 -2.71 -4.55
N GLY A 64 6.16 -2.64 -3.87
CA GLY A 64 7.04 -1.49 -3.98
C GLY A 64 8.36 -1.65 -3.24
N PHE A 65 9.24 -0.68 -3.44
CA PHE A 65 10.52 -0.62 -2.75
C PHE A 65 10.42 0.26 -1.51
N THR A 66 11.05 -0.18 -0.43
CA THR A 66 11.14 0.57 0.82
C THR A 66 12.59 0.69 1.27
N LYS A 67 12.92 1.84 1.81
CA LYS A 67 14.23 2.12 2.43
C LYS A 67 14.04 2.40 3.91
N PHE A 68 14.81 1.70 4.74
CA PHE A 68 15.05 2.04 6.12
C PHE A 68 16.41 2.73 6.24
N ARG A 69 16.47 3.85 6.95
CA ARG A 69 17.77 4.45 7.30
C ARG A 69 18.59 3.53 8.20
N PRO A 70 19.91 3.69 8.29
CA PRO A 70 20.72 3.01 9.29
C PRO A 70 20.15 3.15 10.70
N GLY A 71 19.97 2.02 11.38
CA GLY A 71 19.44 1.96 12.72
C GLY A 71 17.97 2.36 12.88
N PHE A 72 17.18 2.34 11.81
CA PHE A 72 15.73 2.54 11.94
C PHE A 72 15.11 1.48 12.83
N ASP A 73 14.18 1.89 13.68
CA ASP A 73 13.43 1.07 14.63
C ASP A 73 11.92 1.34 14.44
N ALA A 74 11.20 0.32 14.02
CA ALA A 74 9.75 0.41 13.82
C ALA A 74 8.94 0.16 15.11
N GLY A 75 9.61 -0.28 16.17
CA GLY A 75 8.94 -0.76 17.38
C GLY A 75 8.23 -2.11 17.20
N MET A 76 7.61 -2.58 18.26
CA MET A 76 6.74 -3.76 18.20
C MET A 76 5.41 -3.41 17.53
N HIS A 77 4.97 -4.21 16.56
CA HIS A 77 3.75 -3.96 15.81
C HIS A 77 3.18 -5.23 15.16
N THR A 78 2.01 -5.08 14.58
CA THR A 78 1.37 -6.07 13.70
C THR A 78 0.96 -5.38 12.40
N HIS A 79 0.65 -6.18 11.38
CA HIS A 79 -0.05 -5.75 10.16
C HIS A 79 -1.35 -6.53 10.02
N THR A 80 -2.38 -5.95 9.41
CA THR A 80 -3.63 -6.70 9.15
C THR A 80 -3.42 -7.77 8.08
N ALA A 81 -2.72 -7.43 7.00
CA ALA A 81 -2.40 -8.36 5.93
C ALA A 81 -0.99 -8.96 6.08
N ASP A 82 -0.75 -10.08 5.40
CA ASP A 82 0.59 -10.63 5.26
C ASP A 82 1.52 -9.62 4.59
N VAL A 83 2.75 -9.53 5.11
CA VAL A 83 3.82 -8.74 4.50
C VAL A 83 4.92 -9.67 4.02
N LEU A 84 5.26 -9.56 2.75
CA LEU A 84 6.34 -10.29 2.10
C LEU A 84 7.48 -9.32 1.82
N VAL A 85 8.69 -9.70 2.17
CA VAL A 85 9.88 -8.86 2.00
C VAL A 85 10.99 -9.66 1.33
N VAL A 86 11.61 -9.05 0.30
CA VAL A 86 12.87 -9.51 -0.30
C VAL A 86 13.89 -8.38 -0.14
N VAL A 87 15.00 -8.65 0.53
CA VAL A 87 16.04 -7.65 0.76
C VAL A 87 16.94 -7.53 -0.47
N LEU A 88 17.26 -6.30 -0.85
CA LEU A 88 18.10 -5.96 -1.99
C LEU A 88 19.47 -5.41 -1.56
N ARG A 89 19.53 -4.71 -0.42
CA ARG A 89 20.77 -4.15 0.14
C ARG A 89 20.61 -3.89 1.65
N GLY A 90 21.72 -3.96 2.38
CA GLY A 90 21.76 -3.84 3.84
C GLY A 90 21.12 -5.04 4.51
N ALA A 91 20.32 -4.84 5.54
CA ALA A 91 19.55 -5.91 6.15
C ALA A 91 18.26 -5.40 6.79
N TYR A 92 17.18 -6.13 6.57
CA TYR A 92 15.95 -6.04 7.33
C TYR A 92 16.13 -6.87 8.59
N LEU A 93 16.09 -6.22 9.75
CA LEU A 93 16.17 -6.87 11.03
C LEU A 93 14.77 -7.21 11.51
N TYR A 94 14.61 -8.43 12.00
CA TYR A 94 13.34 -8.97 12.47
C TYR A 94 13.51 -9.58 13.85
N ARG A 95 12.49 -9.49 14.71
CA ARG A 95 12.43 -10.17 16.01
C ARG A 95 10.99 -10.40 16.42
N ASP A 96 10.74 -11.60 16.94
CA ASP A 96 9.51 -12.01 17.63
C ASP A 96 9.84 -12.83 18.88
N ASP A 97 8.83 -13.48 19.45
CA ASP A 97 9.01 -14.33 20.66
C ASP A 97 9.86 -15.58 20.39
N ALA A 98 9.96 -16.03 19.13
CA ALA A 98 10.79 -17.17 18.72
C ALA A 98 12.27 -16.78 18.49
N GLY A 99 12.58 -15.47 18.46
CA GLY A 99 13.94 -14.97 18.33
C GLY A 99 14.14 -13.90 17.28
N ALA A 100 15.40 -13.62 16.95
CA ALA A 100 15.80 -12.59 16.01
C ALA A 100 16.33 -13.18 14.72
N LYS A 101 16.11 -12.46 13.60
CA LYS A 101 16.65 -12.81 12.29
C LYS A 101 17.24 -11.55 11.62
N ARG A 102 18.34 -11.75 10.91
CA ARG A 102 18.92 -10.78 10.00
C ARG A 102 18.66 -11.25 8.58
N VAL A 103 17.76 -10.57 7.90
CA VAL A 103 17.36 -10.87 6.51
C VAL A 103 18.24 -10.02 5.61
N GLY A 104 19.17 -10.65 4.90
CA GLY A 104 20.16 -10.00 4.04
C GLY A 104 19.77 -9.98 2.57
N PRO A 105 20.65 -9.45 1.69
CA PRO A 105 20.36 -9.37 0.26
C PRO A 105 20.10 -10.74 -0.36
N GLY A 106 18.98 -10.86 -1.09
CA GLY A 106 18.51 -12.11 -1.69
C GLY A 106 17.66 -12.98 -0.76
N ASP A 107 17.61 -12.67 0.52
CA ASP A 107 16.77 -13.41 1.48
C ASP A 107 15.32 -12.92 1.40
N PHE A 108 14.41 -13.83 1.77
CA PHE A 108 12.98 -13.63 1.82
C PHE A 108 12.44 -13.86 3.22
N ILE A 109 11.50 -13.03 3.66
CA ILE A 109 10.70 -13.26 4.85
C ILE A 109 9.22 -12.98 4.55
N ARG A 110 8.34 -13.87 4.99
CA ARG A 110 6.89 -13.64 5.08
C ARG A 110 6.52 -13.44 6.53
N ILE A 111 5.82 -12.37 6.82
CA ILE A 111 5.27 -12.04 8.14
C ILE A 111 3.75 -12.15 8.02
N PRO A 112 3.11 -13.14 8.67
CA PRO A 112 1.66 -13.30 8.61
C PRO A 112 0.92 -12.12 9.20
N GLY A 113 -0.26 -11.82 8.67
CA GLY A 113 -1.18 -10.85 9.25
C GLY A 113 -1.49 -11.19 10.72
N GLY A 114 -1.56 -10.18 11.57
CA GLY A 114 -1.76 -10.32 13.01
C GLY A 114 -0.52 -10.78 13.81
N HIS A 115 0.57 -11.19 13.15
CA HIS A 115 1.76 -11.66 13.84
C HIS A 115 2.53 -10.49 14.46
N LYS A 116 2.67 -10.50 15.80
CA LYS A 116 3.39 -9.49 16.56
C LYS A 116 4.89 -9.65 16.38
N HIS A 117 5.55 -8.59 15.95
CA HIS A 117 6.98 -8.58 15.71
C HIS A 117 7.57 -7.17 15.83
N TRP A 118 8.88 -7.12 15.93
CA TRP A 118 9.70 -5.93 15.78
C TRP A 118 10.44 -5.98 14.46
N SER A 119 10.58 -4.83 13.79
CA SER A 119 11.45 -4.72 12.64
C SER A 119 12.31 -3.46 12.66
N GLY A 120 13.42 -3.50 11.91
CA GLY A 120 14.33 -2.37 11.81
C GLY A 120 15.34 -2.50 10.68
N GLY A 121 16.15 -1.47 10.52
CA GLY A 121 17.24 -1.42 9.55
C GLY A 121 18.60 -1.71 10.19
N ASP A 122 19.49 -2.37 9.46
CA ASP A 122 20.87 -2.56 9.87
C ASP A 122 21.50 -1.24 10.36
N ARG A 123 22.33 -1.29 11.39
CA ARG A 123 22.89 -0.08 12.01
C ARG A 123 23.84 0.70 11.14
N LYS A 124 24.51 0.04 10.18
CA LYS A 124 25.49 0.67 9.29
C LYS A 124 24.91 0.99 7.92
N GLU A 125 24.12 0.06 7.36
CA GLU A 125 23.69 0.13 5.98
C GLU A 125 22.20 0.45 5.82
N GLY A 126 21.39 0.34 6.92
CA GLY A 126 19.95 0.37 6.82
C GLY A 126 19.43 -0.84 6.06
N ALA A 127 18.32 -0.67 5.33
CA ALA A 127 17.79 -1.70 4.45
C ALA A 127 17.18 -1.07 3.20
N LEU A 128 17.38 -1.71 2.05
CA LEU A 128 16.59 -1.52 0.84
C LEU A 128 15.96 -2.85 0.51
N PHE A 129 14.65 -2.89 0.40
CA PHE A 129 13.92 -4.12 0.14
C PHE A 129 12.70 -3.87 -0.75
N TYR A 130 12.28 -4.90 -1.47
CA TYR A 130 10.96 -4.97 -2.07
C TYR A 130 10.01 -5.54 -1.04
N GLN A 131 8.85 -4.93 -0.89
CA GLN A 131 7.77 -5.49 -0.09
C GLN A 131 6.48 -5.56 -0.88
N GLN A 132 5.66 -6.54 -0.50
CA GLN A 132 4.36 -6.78 -1.10
C GLN A 132 3.36 -7.18 -0.02
N THR A 133 2.11 -6.76 -0.20
CA THR A 133 0.97 -7.25 0.59
C THR A 133 -0.16 -7.65 -0.34
N PHE A 134 -1.03 -8.53 0.13
CA PHE A 134 -2.25 -8.93 -0.60
C PHE A 134 -3.50 -8.19 -0.11
N GLY A 135 -3.33 -7.25 0.78
CA GLY A 135 -4.35 -6.37 1.29
C GLY A 135 -3.79 -4.98 1.57
N LYS A 136 -4.61 -4.11 2.10
CA LYS A 136 -4.20 -2.79 2.55
C LYS A 136 -3.02 -2.88 3.52
N PHE A 137 -2.05 -2.00 3.37
CA PHE A 137 -0.92 -1.89 4.28
C PHE A 137 -1.27 -1.00 5.48
N ASP A 138 -1.03 -1.51 6.66
CA ASP A 138 -1.08 -0.77 7.90
C ASP A 138 0.09 -1.18 8.82
N LEU A 139 0.32 -0.40 9.87
CA LEU A 139 1.24 -0.72 10.94
C LEU A 139 0.52 -0.38 12.24
N ILE A 140 0.20 -1.40 13.03
CA ILE A 140 -0.58 -1.29 14.25
C ILE A 140 0.39 -1.49 15.43
N PRO A 141 0.71 -0.43 16.21
CA PRO A 141 1.60 -0.57 17.36
C PRO A 141 1.10 -1.65 18.35
N ALA A 142 2.01 -2.49 18.82
CA ALA A 142 1.73 -3.54 19.79
C ALA A 142 2.59 -3.34 21.05
N LYS A 143 2.00 -3.65 22.23
CA LYS A 143 2.71 -3.61 23.51
C LYS A 143 3.44 -4.92 23.79
#